data_8bf491ce65f11593478709f32e5eed8a
#
_entry.id   8bf491ce65f11593478709f32e5eed8a
#
_cell.length_a   1.000
_cell.length_b   1.000
_cell.length_c   1.000
_cell.angle_alpha   90.00
_cell.angle_beta   90.00
_cell.angle_gamma   90.00
#
_symmetry.space_group_name_H-M   'P 1'
#
loop_
_entity.id
_entity.type
_entity.pdbx_description
1 polymer ?
#
loop_
_entity_poly.entity_id
_entity_poly.type
_entity_poly.pdbx_seq_one_letter_code
_entity_poly.pdbx_strand_id
1 'polypeptide(L)'
;KIFNTGDNVGFFMIAADEDADGVKVEKDIKATLKQIHKIDPNDERAIGGFNLGEIFRKTMNFANGLTFLSLVVGIATILAGIIGIGNILLISVKERTKEIGIRRALGATPAEVRSQIILESVFLTILAGVIGIILGALVLYGINAATIDQTDFPYTNPTVPIPYVLGALGLMVLLGTLIGIIPAQRAVSIKPIDALREE
;
A
#
# COMPACT_ATOMS: atom_id res chain seq x y z
N LYS A 1 -49.94 2.73 -20.07
CA LYS A 1 -48.88 2.45 -21.05
C LYS A 1 -48.24 3.79 -21.44
N ILE A 2 -47.03 4.04 -20.96
CA ILE A 2 -46.30 5.31 -21.20
C ILE A 2 -45.69 5.35 -22.60
N PHE A 3 -45.35 4.17 -23.16
CA PHE A 3 -44.83 4.03 -24.51
C PHE A 3 -45.64 2.98 -25.29
N ASN A 4 -46.27 3.40 -26.39
CA ASN A 4 -46.99 2.49 -27.31
C ASN A 4 -46.01 2.17 -28.46
N THR A 5 -45.13 1.22 -28.27
CA THR A 5 -44.16 0.80 -29.27
C THR A 5 -44.66 -0.30 -30.21
N GLY A 6 -45.94 -0.72 -30.06
CA GLY A 6 -46.48 -1.86 -30.82
C GLY A 6 -45.68 -3.15 -30.52
N ASP A 7 -45.25 -3.83 -31.57
CA ASP A 7 -44.42 -5.05 -31.50
C ASP A 7 -42.92 -4.77 -31.52
N ASN A 8 -42.52 -3.50 -31.38
CA ASN A 8 -41.11 -3.11 -31.38
C ASN A 8 -40.54 -3.03 -29.95
N VAL A 9 -39.41 -3.63 -29.73
CA VAL A 9 -38.63 -3.55 -28.52
C VAL A 9 -37.51 -2.53 -28.70
N GLY A 10 -37.55 -1.42 -27.98
CA GLY A 10 -36.53 -0.35 -28.10
C GLY A 10 -35.21 -0.74 -27.50
N PHE A 11 -35.21 -1.42 -26.35
CA PHE A 11 -34.03 -1.97 -25.70
C PHE A 11 -34.43 -3.14 -24.79
N PHE A 12 -33.47 -4.00 -24.53
CA PHE A 12 -33.60 -5.06 -23.52
C PHE A 12 -32.31 -5.18 -22.73
N MET A 13 -32.43 -5.62 -21.50
CA MET A 13 -31.31 -5.84 -20.62
C MET A 13 -31.14 -7.34 -20.40
N ILE A 14 -29.91 -7.82 -20.50
CA ILE A 14 -29.55 -9.21 -20.27
C ILE A 14 -28.64 -9.26 -19.06
N ALA A 15 -28.99 -10.05 -18.06
CA ALA A 15 -28.12 -10.42 -16.97
C ALA A 15 -27.43 -11.73 -17.33
N ALA A 16 -26.10 -11.72 -17.35
CA ALA A 16 -25.28 -12.92 -17.49
C ALA A 16 -25.04 -13.54 -16.10
N ASP A 17 -24.73 -14.83 -16.08
CA ASP A 17 -24.33 -15.52 -14.86
C ASP A 17 -23.03 -14.94 -14.30
N GLU A 18 -22.81 -15.02 -12.98
CA GLU A 18 -21.70 -14.38 -12.27
C GLU A 18 -20.33 -14.81 -12.84
N ASP A 19 -20.22 -16.06 -13.28
CA ASP A 19 -18.99 -16.63 -13.83
C ASP A 19 -18.84 -16.43 -15.37
N ALA A 20 -19.83 -15.81 -16.04
CA ALA A 20 -19.83 -15.67 -17.50
C ALA A 20 -18.96 -14.48 -17.96
N ASP A 21 -18.17 -14.69 -19.00
CA ASP A 21 -17.46 -13.59 -19.68
C ASP A 21 -18.46 -12.70 -20.43
N GLY A 22 -18.76 -11.53 -19.82
CA GLY A 22 -19.74 -10.58 -20.38
C GLY A 22 -19.43 -10.12 -21.81
N VAL A 23 -18.16 -10.11 -22.22
CA VAL A 23 -17.76 -9.76 -23.60
C VAL A 23 -18.15 -10.85 -24.57
N LYS A 24 -17.94 -12.12 -24.16
CA LYS A 24 -18.33 -13.28 -24.97
C LYS A 24 -19.84 -13.37 -25.09
N VAL A 25 -20.55 -13.21 -23.95
CA VAL A 25 -22.02 -13.21 -23.91
C VAL A 25 -22.60 -12.12 -24.82
N GLU A 26 -22.07 -10.91 -24.79
CA GLU A 26 -22.48 -9.81 -25.68
C GLU A 26 -22.31 -10.19 -27.15
N LYS A 27 -21.14 -10.75 -27.49
CA LYS A 27 -20.84 -11.17 -28.87
C LYS A 27 -21.81 -12.26 -29.37
N ASP A 28 -22.08 -13.26 -28.53
CA ASP A 28 -22.96 -14.38 -28.84
C ASP A 28 -24.42 -13.89 -29.02
N ILE A 29 -24.86 -12.97 -28.18
CA ILE A 29 -26.18 -12.36 -28.27
C ILE A 29 -26.32 -11.53 -29.55
N LYS A 30 -25.34 -10.66 -29.84
CA LYS A 30 -25.33 -9.87 -31.07
C LYS A 30 -25.35 -10.77 -32.31
N ALA A 31 -24.59 -11.86 -32.31
CA ALA A 31 -24.60 -12.84 -33.43
C ALA A 31 -25.98 -13.50 -33.61
N THR A 32 -26.58 -13.93 -32.48
CA THR A 32 -27.93 -14.55 -32.51
C THR A 32 -28.98 -13.57 -33.00
N LEU A 33 -28.97 -12.32 -32.54
CA LEU A 33 -29.91 -11.30 -33.00
C LEU A 33 -29.75 -10.96 -34.47
N LYS A 34 -28.51 -10.84 -34.97
CA LYS A 34 -28.24 -10.63 -36.38
C LYS A 34 -28.82 -11.78 -37.24
N GLN A 35 -28.66 -13.01 -36.76
CA GLN A 35 -29.19 -14.19 -37.47
C GLN A 35 -30.72 -14.18 -37.51
N ILE A 36 -31.40 -13.88 -36.37
CA ILE A 36 -32.86 -13.84 -36.26
C ILE A 36 -33.43 -12.74 -37.16
N HIS A 37 -32.81 -11.56 -37.16
CA HIS A 37 -33.30 -10.40 -37.93
C HIS A 37 -32.73 -10.31 -39.35
N LYS A 38 -32.01 -11.35 -39.83
CA LYS A 38 -31.41 -11.42 -41.19
C LYS A 38 -30.52 -10.20 -41.51
N ILE A 39 -29.76 -9.74 -40.53
CA ILE A 39 -28.81 -8.63 -40.64
C ILE A 39 -27.47 -9.21 -41.12
N ASP A 40 -26.73 -8.44 -41.93
CA ASP A 40 -25.38 -8.83 -42.34
C ASP A 40 -24.48 -9.06 -41.10
N PRO A 41 -23.81 -10.20 -41.00
CA PRO A 41 -22.90 -10.50 -39.91
C PRO A 41 -21.81 -9.43 -39.68
N ASN A 42 -21.39 -8.73 -40.76
CA ASN A 42 -20.35 -7.71 -40.73
C ASN A 42 -20.88 -6.30 -40.41
N ASP A 43 -22.19 -6.11 -40.35
CA ASP A 43 -22.75 -4.81 -39.94
C ASP A 43 -22.71 -4.62 -38.42
N GLU A 44 -21.65 -3.99 -37.94
CA GLU A 44 -21.47 -3.71 -36.52
C GLU A 44 -22.38 -2.59 -35.98
N ARG A 45 -23.03 -1.82 -36.88
CA ARG A 45 -23.87 -0.68 -36.48
C ARG A 45 -25.33 -1.05 -36.25
N ALA A 46 -25.76 -2.18 -36.80
CA ALA A 46 -27.16 -2.60 -36.76
C ALA A 46 -27.69 -2.88 -35.34
N ILE A 47 -26.82 -3.36 -34.43
CA ILE A 47 -27.18 -3.67 -33.05
C ILE A 47 -26.21 -2.96 -32.13
N GLY A 48 -26.66 -1.86 -31.55
CA GLY A 48 -25.93 -1.17 -30.49
C GLY A 48 -25.96 -2.02 -29.20
N GLY A 49 -24.87 -2.00 -28.45
CA GLY A 49 -24.79 -2.67 -27.15
C GLY A 49 -23.94 -1.88 -26.19
N PHE A 50 -24.29 -1.94 -24.92
CA PHE A 50 -23.55 -1.33 -23.83
C PHE A 50 -23.26 -2.42 -22.80
N ASN A 51 -21.99 -2.79 -22.68
CA ASN A 51 -21.56 -3.84 -21.75
C ASN A 51 -21.11 -3.21 -20.43
N LEU A 52 -22.04 -3.16 -19.47
CA LEU A 52 -21.78 -2.62 -18.13
C LEU A 52 -20.71 -3.45 -17.41
N GLY A 53 -20.68 -4.77 -17.61
CA GLY A 53 -19.71 -5.67 -17.00
C GLY A 53 -18.27 -5.40 -17.48
N GLU A 54 -18.10 -5.05 -18.75
CA GLU A 54 -16.78 -4.68 -19.28
C GLU A 54 -16.29 -3.36 -18.67
N ILE A 55 -17.18 -2.37 -18.54
CA ILE A 55 -16.84 -1.07 -17.92
C ILE A 55 -16.49 -1.27 -16.47
N PHE A 56 -17.31 -2.05 -15.75
CA PHE A 56 -17.05 -2.37 -14.34
C PHE A 56 -15.68 -3.06 -14.18
N ARG A 57 -15.38 -4.06 -15.01
CA ARG A 57 -14.09 -4.75 -14.99
C ARG A 57 -12.92 -3.79 -15.27
N LYS A 58 -13.05 -2.89 -16.25
CA LYS A 58 -12.02 -1.87 -16.56
C LYS A 58 -11.82 -0.92 -15.37
N THR A 59 -12.91 -0.50 -14.74
CA THR A 59 -12.87 0.36 -13.54
C THR A 59 -12.20 -0.35 -12.38
N MET A 60 -12.55 -1.61 -12.13
CA MET A 60 -11.91 -2.41 -11.08
C MET A 60 -10.42 -2.66 -11.34
N ASN A 61 -10.04 -2.95 -12.59
CA ASN A 61 -8.63 -3.09 -12.95
C ASN A 61 -7.85 -1.79 -12.75
N PHE A 62 -8.45 -0.66 -13.07
CA PHE A 62 -7.86 0.66 -12.81
C PHE A 62 -7.71 0.91 -11.31
N ALA A 63 -8.74 0.65 -10.51
CA ALA A 63 -8.70 0.78 -9.05
C ALA A 63 -7.62 -0.14 -8.43
N ASN A 64 -7.52 -1.39 -8.88
CA ASN A 64 -6.49 -2.33 -8.46
C ASN A 64 -5.08 -1.83 -8.84
N GLY A 65 -4.93 -1.23 -10.03
CA GLY A 65 -3.68 -0.59 -10.45
C GLY A 65 -3.27 0.56 -9.55
N LEU A 66 -4.21 1.42 -9.15
CA LEU A 66 -3.96 2.51 -8.19
C LEU A 66 -3.58 1.96 -6.80
N THR A 67 -4.24 0.90 -6.35
CA THR A 67 -3.92 0.24 -5.08
C THR A 67 -2.51 -0.34 -5.11
N PHE A 68 -2.13 -1.01 -6.19
CA PHE A 68 -0.78 -1.53 -6.38
C PHE A 68 0.28 -0.40 -6.36
N LEU A 69 0.04 0.68 -7.11
CA LEU A 69 0.92 1.84 -7.14
C LEU A 69 1.09 2.46 -5.74
N SER A 70 -0.02 2.63 -5.01
CA SER A 70 -0.02 3.16 -3.64
C SER A 70 0.81 2.28 -2.70
N LEU A 71 0.70 0.95 -2.84
CA LEU A 71 1.47 -0.01 -2.05
C LEU A 71 2.98 0.09 -2.35
N VAL A 72 3.35 0.20 -3.63
CA VAL A 72 4.76 0.38 -4.04
C VAL A 72 5.34 1.67 -3.46
N VAL A 73 4.61 2.79 -3.59
CA VAL A 73 5.03 4.09 -3.03
C VAL A 73 5.12 4.03 -1.50
N GLY A 74 4.15 3.37 -0.84
CA GLY A 74 4.15 3.19 0.61
C GLY A 74 5.36 2.41 1.11
N ILE A 75 5.69 1.29 0.46
CA ILE A 75 6.88 0.50 0.79
C ILE A 75 8.17 1.32 0.55
N ALA A 76 8.27 2.02 -0.57
CA ALA A 76 9.43 2.85 -0.89
C ALA A 76 9.62 3.96 0.17
N THR A 77 8.53 4.57 0.64
CA THR A 77 8.55 5.59 1.69
C THR A 77 9.02 5.01 3.03
N ILE A 78 8.53 3.82 3.40
CA ILE A 78 8.99 3.12 4.61
C ILE A 78 10.50 2.85 4.51
N LEU A 79 10.98 2.33 3.39
CA LEU A 79 12.41 2.08 3.17
C LEU A 79 13.24 3.34 3.30
N ALA A 80 12.82 4.45 2.70
CA ALA A 80 13.50 5.74 2.81
C ALA A 80 13.58 6.22 4.26
N GLY A 81 12.47 6.11 5.03
CA GLY A 81 12.43 6.48 6.45
C GLY A 81 13.37 5.64 7.31
N ILE A 82 13.41 4.33 7.07
CA ILE A 82 14.28 3.40 7.81
C ILE A 82 15.76 3.64 7.50
N ILE A 83 16.11 3.93 6.23
CA ILE A 83 17.48 4.35 5.86
C ILE A 83 17.85 5.64 6.60
N GLY A 84 16.93 6.59 6.73
CA GLY A 84 17.12 7.81 7.52
C GLY A 84 17.45 7.51 8.98
N ILE A 85 16.69 6.62 9.64
CA ILE A 85 16.97 6.17 11.02
C ILE A 85 18.35 5.51 11.09
N GLY A 86 18.70 4.65 10.15
CA GLY A 86 20.03 4.02 10.10
C GLY A 86 21.16 5.04 10.02
N ASN A 87 21.01 6.08 9.22
CA ASN A 87 22.00 7.16 9.11
C ASN A 87 22.15 7.94 10.41
N ILE A 88 21.04 8.27 11.10
CA ILE A 88 21.06 8.93 12.40
C ILE A 88 21.79 8.07 13.42
N LEU A 89 21.51 6.77 13.47
CA LEU A 89 22.18 5.84 14.38
C LEU A 89 23.67 5.71 14.08
N LEU A 90 24.07 5.73 12.79
CA LEU A 90 25.49 5.73 12.44
C LEU A 90 26.23 6.97 12.96
N ILE A 91 25.60 8.13 12.86
CA ILE A 91 26.15 9.39 13.40
C ILE A 91 26.22 9.30 14.93
N SER A 92 25.13 8.88 15.58
CA SER A 92 25.06 8.74 17.04
C SER A 92 26.13 7.78 17.58
N VAL A 93 26.35 6.62 16.93
CA VAL A 93 27.42 5.70 17.29
C VAL A 93 28.79 6.38 17.19
N LYS A 94 29.01 7.17 16.14
CA LYS A 94 30.27 7.89 15.92
C LYS A 94 30.51 8.95 17.01
N GLU A 95 29.49 9.71 17.39
CA GLU A 95 29.55 10.70 18.47
C GLU A 95 29.79 10.07 19.84
N ARG A 96 29.23 8.86 20.08
CA ARG A 96 29.41 8.12 21.36
C ARG A 96 30.56 7.12 21.33
N THR A 97 31.50 7.21 20.37
CA THR A 97 32.62 6.26 20.19
C THR A 97 33.45 6.13 21.48
N LYS A 98 33.76 7.25 22.15
CA LYS A 98 34.53 7.28 23.39
C LYS A 98 33.79 6.58 24.54
N GLU A 99 32.48 6.82 24.68
CA GLU A 99 31.64 6.17 25.70
C GLU A 99 31.57 4.65 25.48
N ILE A 100 31.35 4.22 24.25
CA ILE A 100 31.33 2.80 23.88
C ILE A 100 32.70 2.16 24.15
N GLY A 101 33.79 2.85 23.82
CA GLY A 101 35.16 2.41 24.11
C GLY A 101 35.42 2.20 25.59
N ILE A 102 35.02 3.16 26.43
CA ILE A 102 35.16 3.07 27.90
C ILE A 102 34.33 1.88 28.44
N ARG A 103 33.07 1.74 28.06
CA ARG A 103 32.24 0.62 28.50
C ARG A 103 32.86 -0.74 28.13
N ARG A 104 33.43 -0.86 26.93
CA ARG A 104 34.12 -2.08 26.50
C ARG A 104 35.43 -2.31 27.26
N ALA A 105 36.16 -1.28 27.58
CA ALA A 105 37.37 -1.39 28.42
C ALA A 105 37.01 -1.83 29.85
N LEU A 106 35.84 -1.47 30.36
CA LEU A 106 35.31 -1.89 31.68
C LEU A 106 34.69 -3.31 31.63
N GLY A 107 34.71 -4.01 30.48
CA GLY A 107 34.27 -5.39 30.36
C GLY A 107 32.94 -5.63 29.70
N ALA A 108 32.30 -4.60 29.14
CA ALA A 108 31.08 -4.81 28.35
C ALA A 108 31.33 -5.69 27.13
N THR A 109 30.49 -6.69 26.95
CA THR A 109 30.62 -7.63 25.84
C THR A 109 30.20 -6.98 24.51
N PRO A 110 30.76 -7.42 23.35
CA PRO A 110 30.30 -6.99 22.05
C PRO A 110 28.82 -7.23 21.79
N ALA A 111 28.24 -8.28 22.39
CA ALA A 111 26.84 -8.61 22.26
C ALA A 111 25.93 -7.59 22.97
N GLU A 112 26.30 -7.11 24.15
CA GLU A 112 25.56 -6.09 24.91
C GLU A 112 25.51 -4.77 24.15
N VAL A 113 26.64 -4.31 23.60
CA VAL A 113 26.71 -3.09 22.78
C VAL A 113 25.84 -3.22 21.53
N ARG A 114 25.94 -4.39 20.86
CA ARG A 114 25.14 -4.66 19.66
C ARG A 114 23.64 -4.66 19.96
N SER A 115 23.21 -5.37 21.01
CA SER A 115 21.80 -5.47 21.37
C SER A 115 21.23 -4.11 21.76
N GLN A 116 21.99 -3.26 22.45
CA GLN A 116 21.56 -1.92 22.81
C GLN A 116 21.24 -1.07 21.58
N ILE A 117 22.12 -1.07 20.56
CA ILE A 117 21.91 -0.27 19.34
C ILE A 117 20.75 -0.81 18.50
N ILE A 118 20.60 -2.14 18.42
CA ILE A 118 19.45 -2.75 17.74
C ILE A 118 18.15 -2.41 18.46
N LEU A 119 18.10 -2.45 19.79
CA LEU A 119 16.93 -2.05 20.56
C LEU A 119 16.60 -0.58 20.35
N GLU A 120 17.61 0.31 20.30
CA GLU A 120 17.42 1.74 20.01
C GLU A 120 16.81 1.94 18.62
N SER A 121 17.30 1.20 17.60
CA SER A 121 16.74 1.20 16.24
C SER A 121 15.27 0.76 16.23
N VAL A 122 14.96 -0.36 16.86
CA VAL A 122 13.59 -0.91 16.92
C VAL A 122 12.66 0.05 17.66
N PHE A 123 13.11 0.61 18.78
CA PHE A 123 12.33 1.58 19.57
C PHE A 123 11.99 2.83 18.73
N LEU A 124 12.99 3.43 18.08
CA LEU A 124 12.76 4.60 17.21
C LEU A 124 11.82 4.28 16.06
N THR A 125 11.94 3.09 15.46
CA THR A 125 11.10 2.67 14.36
C THR A 125 9.64 2.47 14.81
N ILE A 126 9.41 1.85 15.97
CA ILE A 126 8.07 1.66 16.54
C ILE A 126 7.47 3.03 16.90
N LEU A 127 8.23 3.90 17.55
CA LEU A 127 7.76 5.22 17.94
C LEU A 127 7.33 6.04 16.71
N ALA A 128 8.18 6.09 15.67
CA ALA A 128 7.86 6.76 14.41
C ALA A 128 6.63 6.15 13.72
N GLY A 129 6.53 4.81 13.71
CA GLY A 129 5.40 4.08 13.15
C GLY A 129 4.08 4.38 13.85
N VAL A 130 4.07 4.36 15.18
CA VAL A 130 2.86 4.67 15.97
C VAL A 130 2.42 6.12 15.74
N ILE A 131 3.35 7.07 15.76
CA ILE A 131 3.05 8.47 15.46
C ILE A 131 2.49 8.61 14.03
N GLY A 132 3.11 7.95 13.05
CA GLY A 132 2.65 7.96 11.67
C GLY A 132 1.23 7.41 11.51
N ILE A 133 0.90 6.31 12.20
CA ILE A 133 -0.44 5.72 12.19
C ILE A 133 -1.46 6.68 12.81
N ILE A 134 -1.14 7.31 13.94
CA ILE A 134 -2.03 8.28 14.59
C ILE A 134 -2.28 9.47 13.65
N LEU A 135 -1.24 10.02 13.05
CA LEU A 135 -1.38 11.13 12.10
C LEU A 135 -2.18 10.72 10.87
N GLY A 136 -1.94 9.53 10.30
CA GLY A 136 -2.71 9.00 9.19
C GLY A 136 -4.19 8.83 9.54
N ALA A 137 -4.50 8.29 10.73
CA ALA A 137 -5.87 8.15 11.22
C ALA A 137 -6.56 9.49 11.41
N LEU A 138 -5.85 10.51 11.92
CA LEU A 138 -6.38 11.87 12.07
C LEU A 138 -6.70 12.50 10.71
N VAL A 139 -5.84 12.30 9.69
CA VAL A 139 -6.10 12.79 8.33
C VAL A 139 -7.34 12.12 7.76
N LEU A 140 -7.47 10.79 7.88
CA LEU A 140 -8.65 10.06 7.40
C LEU A 140 -9.93 10.50 8.13
N TYR A 141 -9.85 10.71 9.44
CA TYR A 141 -10.95 11.25 10.23
C TYR A 141 -11.37 12.64 9.73
N GLY A 142 -10.40 13.52 9.47
CA GLY A 142 -10.66 14.86 8.93
C GLY A 142 -11.32 14.82 7.55
N ILE A 143 -10.86 13.95 6.65
CA ILE A 143 -11.48 13.73 5.33
C ILE A 143 -12.92 13.27 5.50
N ASN A 144 -13.16 12.26 6.36
CA ASN A 144 -14.50 11.75 6.61
C ASN A 144 -15.44 12.83 7.17
N ALA A 145 -14.97 13.61 8.14
CA ALA A 145 -15.76 14.71 8.71
C ALA A 145 -16.11 15.79 7.67
N ALA A 146 -15.22 16.06 6.71
CA ALA A 146 -15.43 17.05 5.66
C ALA A 146 -16.36 16.54 4.52
N THR A 147 -16.49 15.22 4.36
CA THR A 147 -17.21 14.61 3.24
C THR A 147 -18.51 13.91 3.62
N ILE A 148 -18.82 13.78 4.92
CA ILE A 148 -19.97 13.02 5.42
C ILE A 148 -21.33 13.55 4.91
N ASP A 149 -21.42 14.86 4.65
CA ASP A 149 -22.63 15.53 4.15
C ASP A 149 -22.68 15.65 2.62
N GLN A 150 -21.66 15.16 1.91
CA GLN A 150 -21.57 15.25 0.45
C GLN A 150 -22.04 13.96 -0.20
N THR A 151 -23.25 13.97 -0.75
CA THR A 151 -23.87 12.80 -1.41
C THR A 151 -23.15 12.34 -2.68
N ASP A 152 -22.36 13.21 -3.32
CA ASP A 152 -21.67 12.93 -4.59
C ASP A 152 -20.20 12.52 -4.39
N PHE A 153 -19.74 12.42 -3.15
CA PHE A 153 -18.34 12.07 -2.90
C PHE A 153 -18.13 10.54 -2.96
N PRO A 154 -17.17 10.05 -3.76
CA PRO A 154 -17.02 8.62 -4.01
C PRO A 154 -16.51 7.81 -2.81
N TYR A 155 -16.06 8.47 -1.75
CA TYR A 155 -15.50 7.83 -0.55
C TYR A 155 -16.37 8.12 0.66
N THR A 156 -17.11 7.13 1.11
CA THR A 156 -17.85 7.16 2.37
C THR A 156 -17.11 6.33 3.42
N ASN A 157 -16.83 6.94 4.59
CA ASN A 157 -16.22 6.28 5.75
C ASN A 157 -14.87 5.59 5.45
N PRO A 158 -13.83 6.34 5.02
CA PRO A 158 -12.53 5.77 4.71
C PRO A 158 -11.89 5.20 5.98
N THR A 159 -11.71 3.88 6.03
CA THR A 159 -11.08 3.18 7.15
C THR A 159 -9.93 2.32 6.66
N VAL A 160 -8.88 2.20 7.47
CA VAL A 160 -7.79 1.26 7.20
C VAL A 160 -8.04 -0.02 8.00
N PRO A 161 -8.18 -1.17 7.35
CA PRO A 161 -8.33 -2.43 8.07
C PRO A 161 -7.13 -2.74 8.96
N ILE A 162 -7.39 -3.17 10.20
CA ILE A 162 -6.36 -3.49 11.21
C ILE A 162 -5.24 -4.41 10.69
N PRO A 163 -5.49 -5.43 9.87
CA PRO A 163 -4.42 -6.27 9.33
C PRO A 163 -3.34 -5.51 8.55
N TYR A 164 -3.72 -4.46 7.81
CA TYR A 164 -2.74 -3.62 7.09
C TYR A 164 -1.89 -2.79 8.04
N VAL A 165 -2.49 -2.26 9.11
CA VAL A 165 -1.78 -1.51 10.15
C VAL A 165 -0.75 -2.40 10.84
N LEU A 166 -1.17 -3.60 11.27
CA LEU A 166 -0.27 -4.58 11.91
C LEU A 166 0.82 -5.08 10.95
N GLY A 167 0.47 -5.31 9.69
CA GLY A 167 1.43 -5.68 8.65
C GLY A 167 2.49 -4.62 8.41
N ALA A 168 2.09 -3.35 8.35
CA ALA A 168 3.01 -2.22 8.21
C ALA A 168 3.94 -2.09 9.43
N LEU A 169 3.40 -2.17 10.65
CA LEU A 169 4.22 -2.17 11.87
C LEU A 169 5.21 -3.34 11.91
N GLY A 170 4.75 -4.54 11.58
CA GLY A 170 5.61 -5.72 11.51
C GLY A 170 6.75 -5.55 10.50
N LEU A 171 6.43 -5.04 9.31
CA LEU A 171 7.42 -4.73 8.27
C LEU A 171 8.43 -3.68 8.75
N MET A 172 7.97 -2.61 9.40
CA MET A 172 8.83 -1.56 9.95
C MET A 172 9.78 -2.10 11.01
N VAL A 173 9.30 -2.93 11.94
CA VAL A 173 10.14 -3.56 12.97
C VAL A 173 11.20 -4.47 12.34
N LEU A 174 10.81 -5.28 11.37
CA LEU A 174 11.73 -6.17 10.66
C LEU A 174 12.82 -5.36 9.95
N LEU A 175 12.44 -4.37 9.16
CA LEU A 175 13.38 -3.53 8.41
C LEU A 175 14.22 -2.65 9.34
N GLY A 176 13.63 -2.09 10.41
CA GLY A 176 14.35 -1.34 11.43
C GLY A 176 15.41 -2.18 12.14
N THR A 177 15.11 -3.45 12.44
CA THR A 177 16.08 -4.39 12.99
C THR A 177 17.22 -4.66 12.00
N LEU A 178 16.91 -4.91 10.74
CA LEU A 178 17.92 -5.16 9.69
C LEU A 178 18.86 -3.97 9.51
N ILE A 179 18.33 -2.76 9.41
CA ILE A 179 19.14 -1.54 9.26
C ILE A 179 19.95 -1.25 10.54
N GLY A 180 19.41 -1.53 11.73
CA GLY A 180 20.11 -1.38 13.01
C GLY A 180 21.35 -2.27 13.15
N ILE A 181 21.43 -3.37 12.39
CA ILE A 181 22.61 -4.25 12.40
C ILE A 181 23.87 -3.51 11.89
N ILE A 182 23.74 -2.62 10.90
CA ILE A 182 24.88 -1.89 10.31
C ILE A 182 25.58 -0.99 11.34
N PRO A 183 24.88 -0.04 12.03
CA PRO A 183 25.50 0.75 13.07
C PRO A 183 25.96 -0.10 14.26
N ALA A 184 25.22 -1.15 14.61
CA ALA A 184 25.60 -2.05 15.69
C ALA A 184 26.93 -2.77 15.42
N GLN A 185 27.17 -3.24 14.19
CA GLN A 185 28.43 -3.85 13.80
C GLN A 185 29.60 -2.83 13.83
N ARG A 186 29.37 -1.59 13.39
CA ARG A 186 30.38 -0.53 13.44
C ARG A 186 30.74 -0.20 14.89
N ALA A 187 29.77 -0.10 15.80
CA ALA A 187 30.03 0.14 17.21
C ALA A 187 30.91 -0.95 17.86
N VAL A 188 30.66 -2.21 17.49
CA VAL A 188 31.46 -3.34 18.02
C VAL A 188 32.87 -3.38 17.42
N SER A 189 33.09 -2.85 16.21
CA SER A 189 34.41 -2.83 15.58
C SER A 189 35.37 -1.79 16.19
N ILE A 190 34.88 -0.87 17.02
CA ILE A 190 35.70 0.14 17.72
C ILE A 190 36.63 -0.56 18.73
N LYS A 191 37.94 -0.40 18.55
CA LYS A 191 38.92 -0.91 19.50
C LYS A 191 38.99 0.04 20.71
N PRO A 192 38.90 -0.47 21.97
CA PRO A 192 38.96 0.38 23.18
C PRO A 192 40.18 1.28 23.25
N ILE A 193 41.32 0.79 22.74
CA ILE A 193 42.60 1.56 22.75
C ILE A 193 42.51 2.77 21.82
N ASP A 194 41.91 2.60 20.63
CA ASP A 194 41.82 3.67 19.62
C ASP A 194 40.79 4.73 20.08
N ALA A 195 39.71 4.32 20.74
CA ALA A 195 38.68 5.21 21.28
C ALA A 195 39.17 6.11 22.43
N LEU A 196 40.23 5.72 23.12
CA LEU A 196 40.85 6.49 24.21
C LEU A 196 42.01 7.37 23.74
N ARG A 197 42.53 7.13 22.50
CA ARG A 197 43.68 7.82 21.93
C ARG A 197 43.31 8.99 21.00
N GLU A 198 42.10 9.04 20.49
CA GLU A 198 41.58 10.18 19.70
C GLU A 198 41.33 11.39 20.63
N GLU A 199 42.34 12.29 20.69
CA GLU A 199 42.19 13.71 21.10
C GLU A 199 41.96 14.55 19.85
#